data_3d4a479bc18d8dcf57d2a4005d30927f
#
_entry.id   3d4a479bc18d8dcf57d2a4005d30927f
#
_cell.length_a   1.000
_cell.length_b   1.000
_cell.length_c   1.000
_cell.angle_alpha   90.00
_cell.angle_beta   90.00
_cell.angle_gamma   90.00
#
_symmetry.space_group_name_H-M   'P 1'
#
loop_
_entity.id
_entity.type
_entity.pdbx_description
1 polymer ?
#
loop_
_entity_poly.entity_id
_entity_poly.type
_entity_poly.pdbx_seq_one_letter_code
_entity_poly.pdbx_strand_id
1 'polypeptide(L)'
;MKVDNAIIMAAGTASRFAPLSYEKPKALIEVRGEVLIERQIRQLRETGIEEVVVVTGYKAEQFEYLKDKYGVVLINNPYYLTRNNNSSIYAAREYIKNSYICSSDNYFITNPFESDVDESYYSAVYMEGETGEWCISEDGGWIKDVKVGGQDSWVMLGHVFWSESF
;
A
#
# COMPACT_ATOMS: atom_id res chain seq x y z
N MET A 1 17.44 -10.06 -0.14
CA MET A 1 16.65 -10.46 -1.35
C MET A 1 16.40 -9.20 -2.16
N LYS A 2 16.70 -9.25 -3.46
CA LYS A 2 16.39 -8.14 -4.34
C LYS A 2 14.87 -8.00 -4.49
N VAL A 3 14.37 -6.77 -4.40
CA VAL A 3 12.97 -6.46 -4.64
C VAL A 3 12.71 -6.46 -6.13
N ASP A 4 11.70 -7.21 -6.58
CA ASP A 4 11.35 -7.32 -8.01
C ASP A 4 10.38 -6.22 -8.43
N ASN A 5 9.38 -5.92 -7.60
CA ASN A 5 8.35 -4.94 -7.93
C ASN A 5 7.62 -4.39 -6.69
N ALA A 6 6.66 -3.50 -6.95
CA ALA A 6 5.72 -3.04 -5.93
C ALA A 6 4.28 -3.07 -6.44
N ILE A 7 3.36 -3.47 -5.57
CA ILE A 7 1.91 -3.49 -5.83
C ILE A 7 1.25 -2.46 -4.92
N ILE A 8 0.65 -1.43 -5.50
CA ILE A 8 -0.05 -0.36 -4.76
C ILE A 8 -1.55 -0.62 -4.82
N MET A 9 -2.16 -0.83 -3.67
CA MET A 9 -3.61 -1.08 -3.55
C MET A 9 -4.37 0.23 -3.51
N ALA A 10 -5.05 0.59 -4.60
CA ALA A 10 -5.79 1.84 -4.78
C ALA A 10 -7.28 1.64 -5.15
N ALA A 11 -7.84 0.47 -4.88
CA ALA A 11 -9.20 0.12 -5.30
C ALA A 11 -10.32 0.67 -4.39
N GLY A 12 -10.00 1.10 -3.17
CA GLY A 12 -10.97 1.45 -2.13
C GLY A 12 -11.78 2.72 -2.42
N THR A 13 -13.01 2.78 -1.90
CA THR A 13 -13.93 3.93 -2.06
C THR A 13 -13.58 5.13 -1.19
N ALA A 14 -12.74 4.94 -0.16
CA ALA A 14 -12.35 5.98 0.81
C ALA A 14 -13.55 6.73 1.42
N SER A 15 -14.62 6.03 1.77
CA SER A 15 -15.90 6.60 2.26
C SER A 15 -15.74 7.51 3.48
N ARG A 16 -14.75 7.27 4.34
CA ARG A 16 -14.41 8.11 5.50
C ARG A 16 -13.82 9.48 5.10
N PHE A 17 -13.45 9.68 3.82
CA PHE A 17 -12.90 10.92 3.27
C PHE A 17 -13.96 11.78 2.55
N ALA A 18 -15.24 11.41 2.66
CA ALA A 18 -16.32 12.25 2.11
C ALA A 18 -16.28 13.69 2.69
N PRO A 19 -16.52 14.74 1.90
CA PRO A 19 -16.96 14.70 0.49
C PRO A 19 -15.81 14.59 -0.53
N LEU A 20 -14.54 14.74 -0.15
CA LEU A 20 -13.39 14.73 -1.07
C LEU A 20 -13.33 13.46 -1.94
N SER A 21 -13.65 12.31 -1.34
CA SER A 21 -13.67 11.02 -2.05
C SER A 21 -14.77 10.90 -3.10
N TYR A 22 -15.78 11.79 -3.10
CA TYR A 22 -16.81 11.81 -4.14
C TYR A 22 -16.28 12.32 -5.48
N GLU A 23 -15.24 13.12 -5.46
CA GLU A 23 -14.64 13.67 -6.68
C GLU A 23 -13.42 12.86 -7.14
N LYS A 24 -12.55 12.48 -6.17
CA LYS A 24 -11.28 11.79 -6.46
C LYS A 24 -11.06 10.59 -5.55
N PRO A 25 -10.46 9.49 -6.07
CA PRO A 25 -9.91 8.45 -5.22
C PRO A 25 -8.88 9.02 -4.24
N LYS A 26 -8.80 8.46 -3.02
CA LYS A 26 -7.87 8.92 -1.97
C LYS A 26 -6.42 8.96 -2.45
N ALA A 27 -6.01 7.96 -3.23
CA ALA A 27 -4.67 7.88 -3.82
C ALA A 27 -4.30 9.06 -4.72
N LEU A 28 -5.29 9.73 -5.31
CA LEU A 28 -5.11 10.87 -6.22
C LEU A 28 -5.25 12.23 -5.52
N ILE A 29 -5.42 12.24 -4.21
CA ILE A 29 -5.44 13.49 -3.43
C ILE A 29 -4.02 14.06 -3.38
N GLU A 30 -3.95 15.38 -3.53
CA GLU A 30 -2.70 16.12 -3.41
C GLU A 30 -2.43 16.46 -1.93
N VAL A 31 -1.24 16.16 -1.47
CA VAL A 31 -0.74 16.48 -0.13
C VAL A 31 0.61 17.19 -0.28
N ARG A 32 0.72 18.39 0.26
CA ARG A 32 1.94 19.23 0.18
C ARG A 32 2.44 19.45 -1.26
N GLY A 33 1.53 19.58 -2.22
CA GLY A 33 1.87 19.83 -3.62
C GLY A 33 2.25 18.57 -4.43
N GLU A 34 2.08 17.38 -3.87
CA GLU A 34 2.31 16.11 -4.59
C GLU A 34 1.09 15.19 -4.46
N VAL A 35 0.73 14.51 -5.55
CA VAL A 35 -0.31 13.46 -5.54
C VAL A 35 0.23 12.23 -4.80
N LEU A 36 -0.52 11.70 -3.85
CA LEU A 36 -0.08 10.62 -2.94
C LEU A 36 0.53 9.43 -3.68
N ILE A 37 -0.18 8.88 -4.67
CA ILE A 37 0.29 7.71 -5.41
C ILE A 37 1.50 8.04 -6.28
N GLU A 38 1.57 9.24 -6.86
CA GLU A 38 2.71 9.65 -7.68
C GLU A 38 3.98 9.76 -6.84
N ARG A 39 3.84 10.28 -5.61
CA ARG A 39 4.94 10.33 -4.66
C ARG A 39 5.46 8.92 -4.33
N GLN A 40 4.57 7.97 -4.04
CA GLN A 40 4.99 6.59 -3.77
C GLN A 40 5.68 5.95 -4.98
N ILE A 41 5.14 6.12 -6.19
CA ILE A 41 5.76 5.62 -7.42
C ILE A 41 7.16 6.20 -7.60
N ARG A 42 7.33 7.51 -7.38
CA ARG A 42 8.62 8.18 -7.46
C ARG A 42 9.60 7.62 -6.43
N GLN A 43 9.19 7.46 -5.17
CA GLN A 43 10.02 6.92 -4.09
C GLN A 43 10.47 5.48 -4.38
N LEU A 44 9.59 4.63 -4.91
CA LEU A 44 9.95 3.27 -5.34
C LEU A 44 11.02 3.29 -6.44
N ARG A 45 10.87 4.16 -7.43
CA ARG A 45 11.85 4.26 -8.53
C ARG A 45 13.18 4.85 -8.12
N GLU A 46 13.20 5.78 -7.17
CA GLU A 46 14.43 6.32 -6.60
C GLU A 46 15.30 5.23 -5.97
N THR A 47 14.71 4.10 -5.56
CA THR A 47 15.44 2.92 -5.05
C THR A 47 15.67 1.83 -6.09
N GLY A 48 15.32 2.08 -7.35
CA GLY A 48 15.55 1.14 -8.45
C GLY A 48 14.46 0.10 -8.66
N ILE A 49 13.28 0.28 -8.04
CA ILE A 49 12.10 -0.60 -8.23
C ILE A 49 11.30 -0.05 -9.40
N GLU A 50 11.51 -0.63 -10.58
CA GLU A 50 10.93 -0.13 -11.84
C GLU A 50 9.53 -0.66 -12.14
N GLU A 51 9.25 -1.93 -11.82
CA GLU A 51 7.94 -2.53 -12.05
C GLU A 51 6.97 -2.13 -10.91
N VAL A 52 6.02 -1.25 -11.22
CA VAL A 52 4.97 -0.84 -10.29
C VAL A 52 3.61 -1.21 -10.86
N VAL A 53 2.87 -1.97 -10.07
CA VAL A 53 1.49 -2.41 -10.36
C VAL A 53 0.54 -1.63 -9.47
N VAL A 54 -0.49 -1.01 -10.05
CA VAL A 54 -1.53 -0.29 -9.31
C VAL A 54 -2.85 -1.02 -9.45
N VAL A 55 -3.39 -1.47 -8.34
CA VAL A 55 -4.70 -2.14 -8.31
C VAL A 55 -5.77 -1.10 -8.10
N THR A 56 -6.60 -0.89 -9.11
CA THR A 56 -7.68 0.09 -9.15
C THR A 56 -9.06 -0.55 -8.96
N GLY A 57 -10.05 0.25 -8.68
CA GLY A 57 -11.45 -0.18 -8.54
C GLY A 57 -12.37 1.03 -8.60
N TYR A 58 -12.54 1.72 -7.48
CA TYR A 58 -13.33 2.96 -7.45
C TYR A 58 -12.71 4.02 -8.36
N LYS A 59 -13.49 4.53 -9.32
CA LYS A 59 -13.07 5.54 -10.30
C LYS A 59 -11.76 5.18 -11.02
N ALA A 60 -11.64 3.92 -11.44
CA ALA A 60 -10.45 3.37 -12.08
C ALA A 60 -9.98 4.19 -13.29
N GLU A 61 -10.90 4.83 -14.01
CA GLU A 61 -10.64 5.69 -15.16
C GLU A 61 -9.74 6.90 -14.82
N GLN A 62 -9.76 7.36 -13.58
CA GLN A 62 -8.93 8.48 -13.14
C GLN A 62 -7.45 8.11 -12.98
N PHE A 63 -7.11 6.83 -12.96
CA PHE A 63 -5.73 6.35 -12.86
C PHE A 63 -5.05 6.11 -14.21
N GLU A 64 -5.79 6.16 -15.32
CA GLU A 64 -5.27 5.81 -16.65
C GLU A 64 -4.03 6.62 -17.04
N TYR A 65 -3.96 7.90 -16.68
CA TYR A 65 -2.82 8.77 -16.96
C TYR A 65 -1.49 8.27 -16.36
N LEU A 66 -1.55 7.44 -15.32
CA LEU A 66 -0.34 6.88 -14.68
C LEU A 66 0.41 5.93 -15.60
N LYS A 67 -0.29 5.28 -16.55
CA LYS A 67 0.36 4.45 -17.58
C LYS A 67 1.31 5.28 -18.43
N ASP A 68 0.80 6.41 -18.95
CA ASP A 68 1.59 7.26 -19.86
C ASP A 68 2.68 8.02 -19.10
N LYS A 69 2.37 8.49 -17.89
CA LYS A 69 3.28 9.31 -17.09
C LYS A 69 4.38 8.50 -16.43
N TYR A 70 4.05 7.32 -15.95
CA TYR A 70 4.95 6.49 -15.12
C TYR A 70 5.16 5.07 -15.67
N GLY A 71 4.50 4.65 -16.74
CA GLY A 71 4.63 3.29 -17.26
C GLY A 71 4.20 2.19 -16.28
N VAL A 72 3.28 2.49 -15.38
CA VAL A 72 2.77 1.52 -14.41
C VAL A 72 1.80 0.53 -15.07
N VAL A 73 1.68 -0.66 -14.48
CA VAL A 73 0.65 -1.63 -14.86
C VAL A 73 -0.61 -1.34 -14.04
N LEU A 74 -1.75 -1.14 -14.70
CA LEU A 74 -3.04 -0.99 -14.01
C LEU A 74 -3.81 -2.31 -14.05
N ILE A 75 -4.30 -2.75 -12.88
CA ILE A 75 -5.15 -3.93 -12.73
C ILE A 75 -6.45 -3.51 -12.08
N ASN A 76 -7.58 -3.85 -12.69
CA ASN A 76 -8.88 -3.56 -12.10
C ASN A 76 -9.30 -4.69 -11.14
N ASN A 77 -9.71 -4.32 -9.93
CA ASN A 77 -10.37 -5.22 -9.00
C ASN A 77 -11.89 -5.05 -9.10
N PRO A 78 -12.63 -5.94 -9.74
CA PRO A 78 -14.08 -5.81 -9.91
C PRO A 78 -14.87 -6.02 -8.62
N TYR A 79 -14.22 -6.53 -7.58
CA TYR A 79 -14.86 -6.86 -6.29
C TYR A 79 -14.60 -5.81 -5.20
N TYR A 80 -14.10 -4.63 -5.54
CA TYR A 80 -13.70 -3.60 -4.58
C TYR A 80 -14.83 -3.11 -3.66
N LEU A 81 -16.10 -3.24 -4.09
CA LEU A 81 -17.29 -2.87 -3.29
C LEU A 81 -17.77 -3.99 -2.35
N THR A 82 -17.45 -5.24 -2.66
CA THR A 82 -18.07 -6.41 -2.00
C THR A 82 -17.08 -7.23 -1.19
N ARG A 83 -15.78 -6.97 -1.37
CA ARG A 83 -14.70 -7.72 -0.70
C ARG A 83 -13.65 -6.76 -0.14
N ASN A 84 -12.93 -7.23 0.88
CA ASN A 84 -11.85 -6.49 1.54
C ASN A 84 -10.57 -6.44 0.67
N ASN A 85 -9.51 -5.83 1.21
CA ASN A 85 -8.20 -5.65 0.55
C ASN A 85 -7.58 -6.93 -0.01
N ASN A 86 -7.90 -8.09 0.56
CA ASN A 86 -7.46 -9.39 0.03
C ASN A 86 -7.89 -9.63 -1.43
N SER A 87 -9.02 -9.07 -1.85
CA SER A 87 -9.44 -9.16 -3.26
C SER A 87 -8.55 -8.34 -4.20
N SER A 88 -7.96 -7.24 -3.72
CA SER A 88 -6.98 -6.46 -4.49
C SER A 88 -5.66 -7.23 -4.62
N ILE A 89 -5.20 -7.87 -3.55
CA ILE A 89 -4.03 -8.75 -3.59
C ILE A 89 -4.27 -9.91 -4.56
N TYR A 90 -5.45 -10.54 -4.48
CA TYR A 90 -5.82 -11.63 -5.40
C TYR A 90 -5.89 -11.18 -6.86
N ALA A 91 -6.37 -9.96 -7.14
CA ALA A 91 -6.39 -9.42 -8.50
C ALA A 91 -4.97 -9.27 -9.08
N ALA A 92 -4.00 -8.93 -8.25
CA ALA A 92 -2.60 -8.75 -8.64
C ALA A 92 -1.72 -10.01 -8.44
N ARG A 93 -2.28 -11.17 -8.09
CA ARG A 93 -1.53 -12.38 -7.69
C ARG A 93 -0.46 -12.83 -8.68
N GLU A 94 -0.67 -12.63 -9.99
CA GLU A 94 0.29 -12.99 -11.05
C GLU A 94 1.56 -12.12 -11.03
N TYR A 95 1.52 -11.00 -10.29
CA TYR A 95 2.64 -10.08 -10.13
C TYR A 95 3.37 -10.24 -8.79
N ILE A 96 2.84 -11.08 -7.88
CA ILE A 96 3.48 -11.29 -6.58
C ILE A 96 4.75 -12.11 -6.77
N LYS A 97 5.87 -11.50 -6.35
CA LYS A 97 7.24 -12.05 -6.35
C LYS A 97 7.89 -11.61 -5.03
N ASN A 98 9.16 -11.22 -5.04
CA ASN A 98 9.74 -10.44 -3.94
C ASN A 98 9.18 -9.00 -4.02
N SER A 99 8.03 -8.77 -3.41
CA SER A 99 7.19 -7.62 -3.70
C SER A 99 6.92 -6.74 -2.48
N TYR A 100 6.97 -5.43 -2.66
CA TYR A 100 6.27 -4.53 -1.76
C TYR A 100 4.77 -4.54 -2.06
N ILE A 101 3.95 -4.65 -1.00
CA ILE A 101 2.50 -4.42 -1.07
C ILE A 101 2.21 -3.15 -0.28
N CYS A 102 1.72 -2.13 -0.97
CA CYS A 102 1.56 -0.79 -0.41
C CYS A 102 0.09 -0.34 -0.38
N SER A 103 -0.31 0.33 0.68
CA SER A 103 -1.52 1.14 0.68
C SER A 103 -1.26 2.46 -0.05
N SER A 104 -2.20 2.90 -0.88
CA SER A 104 -2.05 4.08 -1.74
C SER A 104 -2.22 5.43 -1.03
N ASP A 105 -2.53 5.42 0.27
CA ASP A 105 -2.91 6.61 1.04
C ASP A 105 -1.85 7.06 2.06
N ASN A 106 -0.67 6.49 2.00
CA ASN A 106 0.44 6.89 2.87
C ASN A 106 1.27 8.03 2.24
N TYR A 107 1.60 9.00 3.06
CA TYR A 107 2.55 10.06 2.73
C TYR A 107 3.83 9.84 3.52
N PHE A 108 4.82 9.21 2.91
CA PHE A 108 6.14 9.03 3.53
C PHE A 108 6.99 10.29 3.35
N ILE A 109 7.38 10.93 4.45
CA ILE A 109 8.25 12.12 4.44
C ILE A 109 9.63 11.75 3.89
N THR A 110 10.22 10.68 4.42
CA THR A 110 11.44 10.06 3.92
C THR A 110 11.08 8.81 3.13
N ASN A 111 11.92 8.43 2.17
CA ASN A 111 11.70 7.22 1.39
C ASN A 111 11.88 5.97 2.28
N PRO A 112 10.86 5.15 2.50
CA PRO A 112 10.95 3.96 3.34
C PRO A 112 11.36 2.70 2.56
N PHE A 113 11.48 2.78 1.23
CA PHE A 113 11.73 1.63 0.38
C PHE A 113 13.23 1.38 0.19
N GLU A 114 13.59 0.11 0.07
CA GLU A 114 14.94 -0.37 -0.18
C GLU A 114 14.93 -1.34 -1.37
N SER A 115 16.02 -1.37 -2.15
CA SER A 115 16.16 -2.27 -3.31
C SER A 115 16.42 -3.71 -2.91
N ASP A 116 16.93 -3.92 -1.70
CA ASP A 116 17.29 -5.22 -1.16
C ASP A 116 16.76 -5.34 0.27
N VAL A 117 16.10 -6.44 0.58
CA VAL A 117 15.46 -6.70 1.87
C VAL A 117 15.84 -8.09 2.35
N ASP A 118 16.17 -8.23 3.64
CA ASP A 118 16.70 -9.50 4.18
C ASP A 118 15.59 -10.55 4.37
N GLU A 119 14.39 -10.13 4.82
CA GLU A 119 13.27 -11.02 5.13
C GLU A 119 11.92 -10.36 4.89
N SER A 120 10.86 -11.16 4.82
CA SER A 120 9.49 -10.63 4.75
C SER A 120 9.15 -9.89 6.04
N TYR A 121 8.53 -8.71 5.91
CA TYR A 121 8.18 -7.90 7.07
C TYR A 121 6.87 -7.14 6.89
N TYR A 122 6.31 -6.70 8.00
CA TYR A 122 5.22 -5.73 8.06
C TYR A 122 5.73 -4.45 8.73
N SER A 123 5.60 -3.29 8.07
CA SER A 123 5.94 -2.03 8.72
C SER A 123 4.91 -1.66 9.78
N ALA A 124 5.39 -1.14 10.90
CA ALA A 124 4.55 -0.73 12.01
C ALA A 124 5.03 0.57 12.63
N VAL A 125 4.13 1.28 13.31
CA VAL A 125 4.42 2.46 14.11
C VAL A 125 3.87 2.27 15.52
N TYR A 126 4.63 2.68 16.51
CA TYR A 126 4.14 2.65 17.89
C TYR A 126 3.19 3.82 18.12
N MET A 127 1.99 3.52 18.64
CA MET A 127 0.97 4.49 19.01
C MET A 127 0.72 4.45 20.50
N GLU A 128 0.85 5.60 21.14
CA GLU A 128 0.43 5.80 22.53
C GLU A 128 -1.09 6.01 22.61
N GLY A 129 -1.71 5.52 23.66
CA GLY A 129 -3.15 5.64 23.90
C GLY A 129 -3.97 4.53 23.24
N GLU A 130 -5.29 4.71 23.26
CA GLU A 130 -6.22 3.76 22.64
C GLU A 130 -6.22 3.94 21.12
N THR A 131 -6.30 2.82 20.41
CA THR A 131 -6.45 2.77 18.97
C THR A 131 -7.43 1.69 18.53
N GLY A 132 -8.18 1.96 17.46
CA GLY A 132 -9.04 0.97 16.79
C GLY A 132 -8.39 0.30 15.58
N GLU A 133 -7.11 0.58 15.32
CA GLU A 133 -6.38 0.04 14.17
C GLU A 133 -5.90 -1.41 14.42
N TRP A 134 -5.32 -2.03 13.40
CA TRP A 134 -4.71 -3.36 13.52
C TRP A 134 -3.41 -3.28 14.31
N CYS A 135 -3.40 -3.90 15.48
CA CYS A 135 -2.26 -3.92 16.40
C CYS A 135 -1.49 -5.24 16.30
N ILE A 136 -0.17 -5.13 16.39
CA ILE A 136 0.76 -6.25 16.34
C ILE A 136 1.33 -6.49 17.73
N SER A 137 1.32 -7.74 18.20
CA SER A 137 2.21 -8.18 19.27
C SER A 137 3.40 -8.94 18.66
N GLU A 138 4.60 -8.70 19.17
CA GLU A 138 5.82 -9.27 18.67
C GLU A 138 6.65 -9.92 19.80
N ASP A 139 7.58 -10.80 19.41
CA ASP A 139 8.57 -11.39 20.29
C ASP A 139 9.87 -11.58 19.52
N GLY A 140 10.92 -10.84 19.92
CA GLY A 140 12.21 -10.87 19.24
C GLY A 140 12.16 -10.45 17.77
N GLY A 141 11.26 -9.52 17.41
CA GLY A 141 11.04 -9.04 16.05
C GLY A 141 10.04 -9.87 15.22
N TRP A 142 9.57 -11.01 15.73
CA TRP A 142 8.59 -11.85 15.04
C TRP A 142 7.16 -11.54 15.46
N ILE A 143 6.28 -11.39 14.48
CA ILE A 143 4.84 -11.20 14.73
C ILE A 143 4.27 -12.46 15.36
N LYS A 144 3.71 -12.32 16.58
CA LYS A 144 3.02 -13.39 17.31
C LYS A 144 1.54 -13.39 17.09
N ASP A 145 0.94 -12.21 17.11
CA ASP A 145 -0.51 -12.04 17.01
C ASP A 145 -0.86 -10.69 16.41
N VAL A 146 -2.00 -10.64 15.74
CA VAL A 146 -2.55 -9.43 15.12
C VAL A 146 -4.02 -9.31 15.52
N LYS A 147 -4.40 -8.19 16.13
CA LYS A 147 -5.77 -7.94 16.58
C LYS A 147 -6.24 -6.53 16.25
N VAL A 148 -7.53 -6.34 16.12
CA VAL A 148 -8.13 -5.01 15.99
C VAL A 148 -8.27 -4.37 17.35
N GLY A 149 -7.77 -3.14 17.48
CA GLY A 149 -7.82 -2.36 18.72
C GLY A 149 -6.74 -2.74 19.74
N GLY A 150 -6.25 -1.74 20.43
CA GLY A 150 -5.22 -1.88 21.47
C GLY A 150 -4.99 -0.60 22.26
N GLN A 151 -4.10 -0.72 23.21
CA GLN A 151 -3.62 0.36 24.07
C GLN A 151 -2.09 0.34 23.99
N ASP A 152 -1.46 1.48 23.73
CA ASP A 152 0.01 1.61 23.70
C ASP A 152 0.67 0.48 22.87
N SER A 153 0.34 0.42 21.58
CA SER A 153 0.60 -0.75 20.74
C SER A 153 1.33 -0.40 19.44
N TRP A 154 2.05 -1.38 18.89
CA TRP A 154 2.50 -1.34 17.50
C TRP A 154 1.32 -1.51 16.56
N VAL A 155 1.14 -0.53 15.66
CA VAL A 155 0.04 -0.49 14.69
C VAL A 155 0.58 -0.75 13.29
N MET A 156 -0.11 -1.62 12.55
CA MET A 156 0.24 -1.94 11.16
C MET A 156 0.16 -0.68 10.29
N LEU A 157 1.24 -0.36 9.61
CA LEU A 157 1.34 0.81 8.74
C LEU A 157 1.55 0.37 7.29
N GLY A 158 0.70 0.78 6.46
CA GLY A 158 0.57 0.87 5.04
C GLY A 158 1.48 0.18 4.03
N HIS A 159 2.59 -0.50 4.38
CA HIS A 159 3.32 -1.34 3.46
C HIS A 159 3.92 -2.57 4.12
N VAL A 160 4.09 -3.61 3.31
CA VAL A 160 4.76 -4.84 3.68
C VAL A 160 5.73 -5.23 2.58
N PHE A 161 6.73 -6.03 2.90
CA PHE A 161 7.50 -6.76 1.92
C PHE A 161 7.22 -8.25 2.08
N TRP A 162 6.86 -8.91 0.99
CA TRP A 162 6.70 -10.36 0.91
C TRP A 162 7.73 -10.93 -0.05
N SER A 163 8.48 -11.93 0.40
CA SER A 163 9.30 -12.74 -0.48
C SER A 163 8.43 -13.69 -1.31
N GLU A 164 8.92 -14.13 -2.45
CA GLU A 164 8.24 -15.10 -3.30
C GLU A 164 7.93 -16.43 -2.58
N SER A 165 8.70 -16.75 -1.54
CA SER A 165 8.52 -17.95 -0.72
C SER A 165 7.53 -17.77 0.44
N PHE A 166 7.00 -16.56 0.67
CA PHE A 166 6.03 -16.24 1.73
C PHE A 166 4.58 -16.65 1.33
#